data_d4789073df73b62ea916adae1a97af40
#
_entry.id   d4789073df73b62ea916adae1a97af40
#
_cell.length_a   1.000
_cell.length_b   1.000
_cell.length_c   1.000
_cell.angle_alpha   90.00
_cell.angle_beta   90.00
_cell.angle_gamma   90.00
#
_symmetry.space_group_name_H-M   'P 1'
#
loop_
_entity.id
_entity.type
_entity.pdbx_description
1 polymer ?
#
loop_
_entity_poly.entity_id
_entity_poly.type
_entity_poly.pdbx_seq_one_letter_code
_entity_poly.pdbx_strand_id
1 'polypeptide(L)'
;NCQFLDRENIKEGLKTILNCIATVKGGCSVCIFPEGTRTPGDDMLEFKEGSFKIAEKSGCLIIPVAITNTENVFENHIPFIKSSTVIIEFGDPIDLNAMPKEERRHIGSQVQGIIGGMLKENSLANVES
;
A
#
# COMPACT_ATOMS: atom_id res chain seq x y z
N ASN A 1 -10.63 2.16 13.46
CA ASN A 1 -10.86 0.71 13.38
C ASN A 1 -9.68 0.04 12.66
N CYS A 2 -8.64 -0.35 13.41
CA CYS A 2 -7.54 -1.11 12.85
C CYS A 2 -7.98 -2.58 12.66
N GLN A 3 -7.72 -3.16 11.49
CA GLN A 3 -7.97 -4.57 11.20
C GLN A 3 -6.62 -5.30 11.23
N PHE A 4 -6.52 -6.36 12.01
CA PHE A 4 -5.31 -7.18 12.09
C PHE A 4 -5.44 -8.37 11.14
N LEU A 5 -4.45 -8.55 10.28
CA LEU A 5 -4.37 -9.68 9.38
C LEU A 5 -3.47 -10.76 10.00
N ASP A 6 -4.06 -11.89 10.38
CA ASP A 6 -3.29 -13.07 10.74
C ASP A 6 -2.76 -13.74 9.47
N ARG A 7 -1.44 -13.80 9.33
CA ARG A 7 -0.75 -14.31 8.14
C ARG A 7 -0.60 -15.82 8.14
N GLU A 8 -0.67 -16.43 9.32
CA GLU A 8 -0.54 -17.87 9.49
C GLU A 8 -1.88 -18.58 9.37
N ASN A 9 -2.99 -17.85 9.57
CA ASN A 9 -4.34 -18.38 9.50
C ASN A 9 -5.11 -17.84 8.30
N ILE A 10 -5.20 -18.65 7.25
CA ILE A 10 -5.89 -18.29 5.99
C ILE A 10 -7.37 -17.94 6.24
N LYS A 11 -8.05 -18.61 7.17
CA LYS A 11 -9.46 -18.35 7.48
C LYS A 11 -9.65 -16.98 8.14
N GLU A 12 -8.80 -16.62 9.09
CA GLU A 12 -8.82 -15.31 9.73
C GLU A 12 -8.41 -14.20 8.76
N GLY A 13 -7.42 -14.45 7.89
CA GLY A 13 -7.06 -13.53 6.81
C GLY A 13 -8.21 -13.24 5.87
N LEU A 14 -8.97 -14.27 5.45
CA LEU A 14 -10.15 -14.10 4.61
C LEU A 14 -11.25 -13.29 5.31
N LYS A 15 -11.49 -13.57 6.60
CA LYS A 15 -12.46 -12.81 7.41
C LYS A 15 -12.09 -11.33 7.50
N THR A 16 -10.81 -11.03 7.68
CA THR A 16 -10.31 -9.64 7.69
C THR A 16 -10.57 -8.95 6.35
N ILE A 17 -10.32 -9.62 5.22
CA ILE A 17 -10.61 -9.07 3.88
C ILE A 17 -12.11 -8.80 3.72
N LEU A 18 -12.99 -9.71 4.15
CA LEU A 18 -14.43 -9.51 4.10
C LEU A 18 -14.90 -8.34 4.97
N ASN A 19 -14.32 -8.16 6.16
CA ASN A 19 -14.59 -7.01 7.02
C ASN A 19 -14.15 -5.69 6.36
N CYS A 20 -12.98 -5.67 5.70
CA CYS A 20 -12.51 -4.51 4.95
C CYS A 20 -13.47 -4.17 3.80
N ILE A 21 -13.96 -5.17 3.06
CA ILE A 21 -14.96 -4.98 1.99
C ILE A 21 -16.24 -4.34 2.56
N ALA A 22 -16.74 -4.83 3.69
CA ALA A 22 -17.93 -4.28 4.34
C ALA A 22 -17.69 -2.83 4.82
N THR A 23 -16.51 -2.53 5.37
CA THR A 23 -16.09 -1.20 5.78
C THR A 23 -16.08 -0.22 4.62
N VAL A 24 -15.50 -0.61 3.48
CA VAL A 24 -15.47 0.21 2.26
C VAL A 24 -16.87 0.44 1.72
N LYS A 25 -17.71 -0.59 1.65
CA LYS A 25 -19.12 -0.45 1.23
C LYS A 25 -19.95 0.42 2.17
N GLY A 26 -19.55 0.52 3.43
CA GLY A 26 -20.11 1.44 4.42
C GLY A 26 -19.64 2.89 4.27
N GLY A 27 -18.82 3.22 3.26
CA GLY A 27 -18.35 4.57 2.96
C GLY A 27 -17.05 4.98 3.65
N CYS A 28 -16.31 4.03 4.25
CA CYS A 28 -15.01 4.32 4.87
C CYS A 28 -13.86 3.87 3.97
N SER A 29 -12.81 4.68 3.89
CA SER A 29 -11.56 4.27 3.21
C SER A 29 -10.77 3.28 4.06
N VAL A 30 -10.05 2.38 3.39
CA VAL A 30 -9.15 1.40 4.01
C VAL A 30 -7.75 1.60 3.46
N CYS A 31 -6.77 1.79 4.35
CA CYS A 31 -5.35 1.85 4.00
C CYS A 31 -4.73 0.45 4.16
N ILE A 32 -3.96 0.01 3.17
CA ILE A 32 -3.35 -1.32 3.13
C ILE A 32 -1.89 -1.19 2.73
N PHE A 33 -1.03 -1.98 3.38
CA PHE A 33 0.36 -2.19 3.00
C PHE A 33 0.47 -3.54 2.27
N PRO A 34 0.48 -3.56 0.93
CA PRO A 34 0.34 -4.80 0.16
C PRO A 34 1.56 -5.72 0.22
N GLU A 35 2.73 -5.22 0.60
CA GLU A 35 3.92 -6.02 0.89
C GLU A 35 3.71 -6.97 2.07
N GLY A 36 2.87 -6.55 3.01
CA GLY A 36 2.50 -7.34 4.17
C GLY A 36 3.60 -7.50 5.23
N THR A 37 4.77 -6.92 5.07
CA THR A 37 5.86 -6.89 6.07
C THR A 37 6.70 -5.63 5.92
N ARG A 38 7.54 -5.35 6.90
CA ARG A 38 8.57 -4.33 6.80
C ARG A 38 9.77 -4.91 6.07
N THR A 39 10.35 -4.14 5.15
CA THR A 39 11.57 -4.51 4.43
C THR A 39 12.65 -3.51 4.82
N PRO A 40 13.79 -3.95 5.35
CA PRO A 40 14.94 -3.08 5.50
C PRO A 40 15.53 -2.81 4.11
N GLY A 41 15.70 -1.54 3.76
CA GLY A 41 16.27 -1.11 2.49
C GLY A 41 15.24 -0.54 1.51
N ASP A 42 15.73 -0.15 0.33
CA ASP A 42 14.96 0.60 -0.67
C ASP A 42 14.13 -0.27 -1.62
N ASP A 43 14.28 -1.59 -1.56
CA ASP A 43 13.59 -2.52 -2.46
C ASP A 43 12.21 -2.89 -1.92
N MET A 44 11.17 -2.61 -2.70
CA MET A 44 9.83 -3.07 -2.39
C MET A 44 9.68 -4.58 -2.63
N LEU A 45 9.02 -5.25 -1.70
CA LEU A 45 8.60 -6.63 -1.89
C LEU A 45 7.43 -6.72 -2.88
N GLU A 46 7.26 -7.92 -3.45
CA GLU A 46 6.12 -8.21 -4.33
C GLU A 46 4.78 -7.97 -3.61
N PHE A 47 3.88 -7.24 -4.26
CA PHE A 47 2.57 -6.93 -3.72
C PHE A 47 1.66 -8.15 -3.75
N LYS A 48 1.04 -8.43 -2.62
CA LYS A 48 0.13 -9.57 -2.48
C LYS A 48 -1.21 -9.29 -3.15
N GLU A 49 -1.53 -10.05 -4.18
CA GLU A 49 -2.77 -9.94 -4.96
C GLU A 49 -4.05 -9.98 -4.09
N GLY A 50 -4.01 -10.67 -2.96
CA GLY A 50 -5.13 -10.70 -2.01
C GLY A 50 -5.55 -9.33 -1.50
N SER A 51 -4.63 -8.37 -1.40
CA SER A 51 -4.91 -7.00 -0.98
C SER A 51 -5.85 -6.27 -1.94
N PHE A 52 -5.77 -6.56 -3.23
CA PHE A 52 -6.55 -5.91 -4.27
C PHE A 52 -7.96 -6.48 -4.41
N LYS A 53 -8.23 -7.64 -3.81
CA LYS A 53 -9.59 -8.23 -3.76
C LYS A 53 -10.59 -7.34 -3.04
N ILE A 54 -10.14 -6.49 -2.14
CA ILE A 54 -11.00 -5.53 -1.46
C ILE A 54 -11.57 -4.54 -2.47
N ALA A 55 -10.75 -3.95 -3.32
CA ALA A 55 -11.20 -3.03 -4.36
C ALA A 55 -12.07 -3.74 -5.41
N GLU A 56 -11.65 -4.93 -5.87
CA GLU A 56 -12.41 -5.74 -6.84
C GLU A 56 -13.83 -6.06 -6.35
N LYS A 57 -13.99 -6.44 -5.08
CA LYS A 57 -15.27 -6.85 -4.49
C LYS A 57 -16.13 -5.69 -3.97
N SER A 58 -15.53 -4.59 -3.58
CA SER A 58 -16.26 -3.41 -3.13
C SER A 58 -16.62 -2.45 -4.25
N GLY A 59 -15.87 -2.49 -5.37
CA GLY A 59 -16.00 -1.54 -6.47
C GLY A 59 -15.40 -0.17 -6.18
N CYS A 60 -14.56 -0.04 -5.15
CA CYS A 60 -13.91 1.24 -4.83
C CYS A 60 -12.68 1.48 -5.71
N LEU A 61 -12.27 2.74 -5.77
CA LEU A 61 -11.03 3.15 -6.40
C LEU A 61 -9.82 2.69 -5.58
N ILE A 62 -8.70 2.40 -6.25
CA ILE A 62 -7.40 2.21 -5.65
C ILE A 62 -6.63 3.52 -5.80
N ILE A 63 -6.09 4.04 -4.71
CA ILE A 63 -5.23 5.21 -4.72
C ILE A 63 -3.82 4.74 -4.30
N PRO A 64 -2.84 4.71 -5.22
CA PRO A 64 -1.46 4.46 -4.88
C PRO A 64 -0.93 5.54 -3.95
N VAL A 65 -0.20 5.15 -2.90
CA VAL A 65 0.41 6.11 -1.96
C VAL A 65 1.87 5.72 -1.76
N ALA A 66 2.77 6.65 -2.05
CA ALA A 66 4.19 6.53 -1.75
C ALA A 66 4.52 7.28 -0.46
N ILE A 67 5.28 6.64 0.43
CA ILE A 67 5.76 7.24 1.68
C ILE A 67 7.28 7.10 1.70
N THR A 68 7.99 8.22 1.72
CA THR A 68 9.46 8.27 1.62
C THR A 68 10.06 8.80 2.92
N ASN A 69 11.23 8.31 3.31
CA ASN A 69 12.01 8.73 4.49
C ASN A 69 11.44 8.34 5.86
N THR A 70 10.53 7.40 5.96
CA THR A 70 9.99 6.96 7.26
C THR A 70 11.05 6.33 8.16
N GLU A 71 11.99 5.60 7.59
CA GLU A 71 13.11 4.93 8.29
C GLU A 71 14.02 5.91 9.03
N ASN A 72 14.18 7.14 8.50
CA ASN A 72 14.98 8.19 9.11
C ASN A 72 14.34 8.77 10.38
N VAL A 73 13.07 8.48 10.65
CA VAL A 73 12.39 8.91 11.89
C VAL A 73 12.80 8.02 13.07
N PHE A 74 12.92 6.71 12.87
CA PHE A 74 13.14 5.76 13.96
C PHE A 74 14.12 4.64 13.62
N GLU A 75 13.93 3.89 12.53
CA GLU A 75 14.68 2.66 12.24
C GLU A 75 16.20 2.90 12.14
N ASN A 76 16.61 3.99 11.50
CA ASN A 76 18.03 4.36 11.37
C ASN A 76 18.63 4.98 12.63
N HIS A 77 17.83 5.20 13.68
CA HIS A 77 18.26 5.88 14.90
C HIS A 77 17.86 5.16 16.20
N ILE A 78 17.48 3.88 16.12
CA ILE A 78 17.06 3.08 17.29
C ILE A 78 18.11 3.18 18.40
N PRO A 79 17.72 3.47 19.68
CA PRO A 79 16.34 3.57 20.19
C PRO A 79 15.74 5.00 20.18
N PHE A 80 16.35 5.95 19.51
CA PHE A 80 15.95 7.36 19.56
C PHE A 80 15.11 7.74 18.34
N ILE A 81 14.14 8.62 18.53
CA ILE A 81 13.38 9.25 17.46
C ILE A 81 14.13 10.53 17.03
N LYS A 82 14.32 10.70 15.72
CA LYS A 82 14.93 11.88 15.14
C LYS A 82 13.92 12.64 14.28
N SER A 83 13.96 13.96 14.34
CA SER A 83 13.19 14.80 13.42
C SER A 83 13.67 14.57 11.99
N SER A 84 12.75 14.21 11.11
CA SER A 84 13.01 13.95 9.68
C SER A 84 11.82 14.40 8.84
N THR A 85 12.08 14.81 7.61
CA THR A 85 11.03 15.13 6.67
C THR A 85 10.53 13.84 6.00
N VAL A 86 9.24 13.54 6.16
CA VAL A 86 8.56 12.42 5.49
C VAL A 86 7.72 12.99 4.37
N ILE A 87 7.85 12.43 3.17
CA ILE A 87 7.04 12.80 2.01
C ILE A 87 5.96 11.74 1.83
N ILE A 88 4.71 12.18 1.73
CA ILE A 88 3.55 11.34 1.39
C ILE A 88 2.97 11.85 0.08
N GLU A 89 2.99 11.02 -0.93
CA GLU A 89 2.48 11.34 -2.26
C GLU A 89 1.33 10.41 -2.63
N PHE A 90 0.26 10.99 -3.17
CA PHE A 90 -0.91 10.27 -3.65
C PHE A 90 -0.90 10.25 -5.17
N GLY A 91 -0.94 9.07 -5.76
CA GLY A 91 -1.05 8.89 -7.21
C GLY A 91 -2.49 8.99 -7.70
N ASP A 92 -2.65 8.88 -9.02
CA ASP A 92 -3.96 8.93 -9.67
C ASP A 92 -4.85 7.74 -9.27
N PRO A 93 -6.16 7.97 -9.09
CA PRO A 93 -7.11 6.91 -8.77
C PRO A 93 -7.22 5.88 -9.90
N ILE A 94 -7.22 4.61 -9.54
CA ILE A 94 -7.36 3.47 -10.47
C ILE A 94 -8.73 2.83 -10.26
N ASP A 95 -9.55 2.77 -11.32
CA ASP A 95 -10.84 2.08 -11.30
C ASP A 95 -10.71 0.69 -11.93
N LEU A 96 -10.77 -0.35 -11.12
CA LEU A 96 -10.74 -1.73 -11.62
C LEU A 96 -11.93 -2.10 -12.51
N ASN A 97 -13.08 -1.43 -12.32
CA ASN A 97 -14.27 -1.72 -13.12
C ASN A 97 -14.13 -1.20 -14.56
N ALA A 98 -13.35 -0.14 -14.76
CA ALA A 98 -13.03 0.41 -16.07
C ALA A 98 -11.95 -0.39 -16.83
N MET A 99 -11.26 -1.31 -16.15
CA MET A 99 -10.15 -2.10 -16.73
C MET A 99 -10.61 -3.42 -17.32
N PRO A 100 -9.99 -3.90 -18.43
CA PRO A 100 -10.18 -5.24 -18.96
C PRO A 100 -9.77 -6.32 -17.93
N LYS A 101 -10.43 -7.50 -17.98
CA LYS A 101 -10.15 -8.60 -17.04
C LYS A 101 -8.71 -9.07 -17.04
N GLU A 102 -8.04 -9.02 -18.18
CA GLU A 102 -6.64 -9.44 -18.30
C GLU A 102 -5.70 -8.50 -17.53
N GLU A 103 -5.94 -7.19 -17.60
CA GLU A 103 -5.14 -6.20 -16.89
C GLU A 103 -5.35 -6.26 -15.37
N ARG A 104 -6.58 -6.56 -14.91
CA ARG A 104 -6.88 -6.70 -13.47
C ARG A 104 -6.06 -7.79 -12.79
N ARG A 105 -5.63 -8.82 -13.53
CA ARG A 105 -4.79 -9.92 -12.99
C ARG A 105 -3.39 -9.45 -12.61
N HIS A 106 -2.95 -8.34 -13.16
CA HIS A 106 -1.61 -7.78 -12.94
C HIS A 106 -1.66 -6.46 -12.18
N ILE A 107 -2.79 -6.18 -11.52
CA ILE A 107 -2.97 -4.91 -10.80
C ILE A 107 -1.92 -4.69 -9.72
N GLY A 108 -1.49 -5.73 -9.01
CA GLY A 108 -0.44 -5.67 -8.01
C GLY A 108 0.86 -5.14 -8.58
N SER A 109 1.34 -5.73 -9.68
CA SER A 109 2.56 -5.30 -10.37
C SER A 109 2.43 -3.89 -10.95
N GLN A 110 1.26 -3.53 -11.46
CA GLN A 110 1.00 -2.18 -11.99
C GLN A 110 1.07 -1.12 -10.89
N VAL A 111 0.37 -1.32 -9.78
CA VAL A 111 0.39 -0.41 -8.62
C VAL A 111 1.80 -0.33 -8.02
N GLN A 112 2.50 -1.46 -7.94
CA GLN A 112 3.89 -1.52 -7.49
C GLN A 112 4.81 -0.67 -8.37
N GLY A 113 4.66 -0.74 -9.68
CA GLY A 113 5.40 0.07 -10.64
C GLY A 113 5.15 1.57 -10.48
N ILE A 114 3.89 1.96 -10.27
CA ILE A 114 3.49 3.36 -10.02
C ILE A 114 4.15 3.88 -8.72
N ILE A 115 4.00 3.16 -7.61
CA ILE A 115 4.59 3.55 -6.33
C ILE A 115 6.11 3.60 -6.41
N GLY A 116 6.75 2.65 -7.12
CA GLY A 116 8.19 2.63 -7.33
C GLY A 116 8.70 3.84 -8.12
N GLY A 117 7.94 4.31 -9.10
CA GLY A 117 8.21 5.56 -9.82
C GLY A 117 8.18 6.77 -8.88
N MET A 118 7.09 6.92 -8.11
CA MET A 118 6.91 8.00 -7.14
C MET A 118 8.03 8.02 -6.08
N LEU A 119 8.40 6.86 -5.53
CA LEU A 119 9.48 6.74 -4.54
C LEU A 119 10.83 7.21 -5.11
N LYS A 120 11.14 6.86 -6.37
CA LYS A 120 12.39 7.31 -7.04
C LYS A 120 12.41 8.81 -7.24
N GLU A 121 11.32 9.40 -7.70
CA GLU A 121 11.21 10.86 -7.90
C GLU A 121 11.36 11.60 -6.57
N ASN A 122 10.71 11.14 -5.51
CA ASN A 122 10.80 11.72 -4.18
C ASN A 122 12.19 11.59 -3.57
N SER A 123 12.90 10.49 -3.82
CA SER A 123 14.28 10.31 -3.36
C SER A 123 15.24 11.28 -4.05
N LEU A 124 15.08 11.54 -5.34
CA LEU A 124 15.87 12.53 -6.09
C LEU A 124 15.62 13.96 -5.58
N ALA A 125 14.36 14.32 -5.33
CA ALA A 125 14.00 15.64 -4.81
C ALA A 125 14.60 15.92 -3.42
N ASN A 126 14.77 14.89 -2.59
CA ASN A 126 15.41 15.03 -1.26
C ASN A 126 16.92 15.26 -1.32
N VAL A 127 17.61 14.86 -2.39
CA VAL A 127 19.06 15.05 -2.54
C VAL A 127 19.37 16.49 -2.93
N GLU A 128 18.44 17.21 -3.55
CA GLU A 128 18.60 18.60 -3.99
C GLU A 128 18.18 19.64 -2.93
N SER A 129 17.67 19.19 -1.80
CA SER A 129 17.24 20.05 -0.67
C SER A 129 18.20 19.96 0.52
#